data_1ce631aa36a37530f8fe100ddffc16f5
#
_entry.id   1ce631aa36a37530f8fe100ddffc16f5
#
_cell.length_a   1.000
_cell.length_b   1.000
_cell.length_c   1.000
_cell.angle_alpha   90.00
_cell.angle_beta   90.00
_cell.angle_gamma   90.00
#
_symmetry.space_group_name_H-M   'P 1'
#
loop_
_entity.id
_entity.type
_entity.pdbx_description
1 polymer ?
#
loop_
_entity_poly.entity_id
_entity_poly.type
_entity_poly.pdbx_seq_one_letter_code
_entity_poly.pdbx_strand_id
1 'polypeptide(L)'
;NAESKSLTLLWSKPLGDPLGGTELANGRHQIKMFEPEAQGDAPIAVPLILLGSLQFSDACLRTYAHPDLLRVAESINGDDFTPFNEALFIKEPGIGAAVSWHQDGVTHWESKNFDEEIHGFNFMAQVYGSTAVNGVWVVPGTHKDGKIDIKKLVSETGSERLEDAVPIVCNPGDVVICNRQILHGSFPNCGFEPRVTVNFGFHKRSSVIGTKGGGIHSEAQVFDSKIIERRARAIGYAIEARKQKYPSEKSYSYAPLKESEKSFEWNEAAREDMRDYNLEDISI
;
A
#
# COMPACT_ATOMS: atom_id res chain seq x y z
N ASN A 1 -4.03 7.39 -22.61
CA ASN A 1 -3.93 6.21 -23.47
C ASN A 1 -4.99 5.19 -23.05
N ALA A 2 -5.87 4.76 -23.95
CA ALA A 2 -6.89 3.76 -23.62
C ALA A 2 -6.29 2.41 -23.17
N GLU A 3 -5.04 2.14 -23.49
CA GLU A 3 -4.30 0.93 -23.15
C GLU A 3 -3.73 0.91 -21.73
N SER A 4 -3.71 2.05 -21.03
CA SER A 4 -3.15 2.16 -19.67
C SER A 4 -4.22 2.44 -18.60
N LYS A 5 -5.46 2.03 -18.83
CA LYS A 5 -6.57 2.29 -17.89
C LYS A 5 -6.33 1.74 -16.47
N SER A 6 -5.52 0.71 -16.36
CA SER A 6 -5.23 0.03 -15.09
C SER A 6 -3.95 0.50 -14.41
N LEU A 7 -3.13 1.33 -15.04
CA LEU A 7 -1.93 1.93 -14.44
C LEU A 7 -2.22 3.36 -14.03
N THR A 8 -2.08 3.65 -12.75
CA THR A 8 -2.25 4.99 -12.20
C THR A 8 -0.93 5.50 -11.65
N LEU A 9 -0.55 6.71 -12.08
CA LEU A 9 0.59 7.44 -11.56
C LEU A 9 0.10 8.69 -10.84
N LEU A 10 0.42 8.82 -9.57
CA LEU A 10 0.25 10.05 -8.82
C LEU A 10 1.55 10.85 -8.89
N TRP A 11 1.44 12.04 -9.41
CA TRP A 11 2.53 12.99 -9.55
C TRP A 11 2.46 14.08 -8.49
N SER A 12 3.61 14.61 -8.13
CA SER A 12 3.74 15.75 -7.25
C SER A 12 4.67 16.80 -7.88
N LYS A 13 4.58 18.03 -7.45
CA LYS A 13 5.74 18.93 -7.60
C LYS A 13 6.91 18.40 -6.75
N PRO A 14 8.17 18.70 -7.11
CA PRO A 14 9.32 18.37 -6.28
C PRO A 14 9.12 18.80 -4.82
N LEU A 15 9.45 17.91 -3.89
CA LEU A 15 9.31 18.10 -2.44
C LEU A 15 7.89 18.45 -1.95
N GLY A 16 6.87 18.27 -2.81
CA GLY A 16 5.49 18.58 -2.48
C GLY A 16 4.80 17.51 -1.66
N ASP A 17 3.59 17.82 -1.20
CA ASP A 17 2.67 16.88 -0.55
C ASP A 17 1.31 16.91 -1.27
N PRO A 18 1.12 16.07 -2.30
CA PRO A 18 -0.09 16.13 -3.13
C PRO A 18 -1.32 15.54 -2.44
N LEU A 19 -1.15 14.76 -1.38
CA LEU A 19 -2.25 14.14 -0.62
C LEU A 19 -2.68 15.01 0.57
N GLY A 20 -1.76 15.74 1.14
CA GLY A 20 -1.94 16.46 2.40
C GLY A 20 -3.02 17.54 2.36
N GLY A 21 -3.95 17.47 3.29
CA GLY A 21 -5.07 18.41 3.42
C GLY A 21 -6.11 18.35 2.30
N THR A 22 -6.08 17.29 1.48
CA THR A 22 -7.00 17.10 0.34
C THR A 22 -8.04 16.02 0.62
N GLU A 23 -9.08 15.96 -0.24
CA GLU A 23 -10.07 14.86 -0.22
C GLU A 23 -9.57 13.59 -0.94
N LEU A 24 -8.38 13.61 -1.53
CA LEU A 24 -7.76 12.42 -2.10
C LEU A 24 -7.59 11.35 -1.02
N ALA A 25 -7.69 10.09 -1.43
CA ALA A 25 -7.62 8.95 -0.52
C ALA A 25 -8.60 9.08 0.67
N ASN A 26 -9.84 9.50 0.40
CA ASN A 26 -10.94 9.60 1.37
C ASN A 26 -10.65 10.54 2.56
N GLY A 27 -9.87 11.59 2.34
CA GLY A 27 -9.58 12.60 3.38
C GLY A 27 -8.71 12.09 4.53
N ARG A 28 -8.04 10.95 4.39
CA ARG A 28 -7.15 10.39 5.44
C ARG A 28 -5.95 11.27 5.76
N HIS A 29 -5.47 12.01 4.77
CA HIS A 29 -4.31 12.91 4.89
C HIS A 29 -4.77 14.27 5.38
N GLN A 30 -5.08 14.37 6.67
CA GLN A 30 -5.78 15.52 7.27
C GLN A 30 -4.97 16.82 7.27
N ILE A 31 -3.65 16.75 7.22
CA ILE A 31 -2.75 17.90 7.22
C ILE A 31 -1.90 17.92 5.95
N LYS A 32 -1.35 19.09 5.64
CA LYS A 32 -0.33 19.23 4.61
C LYS A 32 1.04 19.38 5.27
N MET A 33 2.00 18.57 4.82
CA MET A 33 3.37 18.67 5.28
C MET A 33 4.06 19.91 4.72
N PHE A 34 5.06 20.41 5.44
CA PHE A 34 5.92 21.48 4.95
C PHE A 34 6.60 21.07 3.64
N GLU A 35 6.52 21.93 2.65
CA GLU A 35 7.06 21.74 1.32
C GLU A 35 8.29 22.65 1.12
N PRO A 36 9.51 22.12 1.27
CA PRO A 36 10.72 22.90 0.97
C PRO A 36 10.73 23.36 -0.49
N GLU A 37 11.37 24.45 -0.76
CA GLU A 37 11.61 24.89 -2.13
C GLU A 37 12.64 23.98 -2.80
N ALA A 38 12.28 23.47 -3.98
CA ALA A 38 13.21 22.74 -4.82
C ALA A 38 14.19 23.70 -5.50
N GLN A 39 15.39 23.20 -5.79
CA GLN A 39 16.39 24.01 -6.50
C GLN A 39 15.94 24.33 -7.95
N GLY A 40 16.48 25.41 -8.53
CA GLY A 40 15.98 26.00 -9.75
C GLY A 40 16.01 25.15 -11.02
N ASP A 41 16.76 24.04 -11.03
CA ASP A 41 16.84 23.06 -12.13
C ASP A 41 15.95 21.83 -11.91
N ALA A 42 15.14 21.81 -10.86
CA ALA A 42 14.24 20.71 -10.57
C ALA A 42 13.17 20.53 -11.66
N PRO A 43 12.75 19.29 -11.95
CA PRO A 43 11.69 19.02 -12.90
C PRO A 43 10.35 19.62 -12.44
N ILE A 44 9.41 19.84 -13.36
CA ILE A 44 8.09 20.38 -13.04
C ILE A 44 7.29 19.40 -12.15
N ALA A 45 7.49 18.10 -12.34
CA ALA A 45 6.79 17.06 -11.58
C ALA A 45 7.69 15.84 -11.36
N VAL A 46 7.46 15.17 -10.24
CA VAL A 46 8.11 13.90 -9.86
C VAL A 46 7.06 12.83 -9.59
N PRO A 47 7.35 11.56 -9.88
CA PRO A 47 6.45 10.48 -9.51
C PRO A 47 6.45 10.29 -7.98
N LEU A 48 5.29 10.02 -7.40
CA LEU A 48 5.16 9.65 -6.00
C LEU A 48 4.66 8.22 -5.84
N ILE A 49 3.56 7.87 -6.52
CA ILE A 49 2.93 6.57 -6.40
C ILE A 49 2.66 6.01 -7.80
N LEU A 50 2.99 4.74 -7.98
CA LEU A 50 2.58 3.95 -9.12
C LEU A 50 1.71 2.79 -8.62
N LEU A 51 0.47 2.73 -9.10
CA LEU A 51 -0.49 1.66 -8.84
C LEU A 51 -0.57 0.71 -10.03
N GLY A 52 -0.86 -0.56 -9.80
CA GLY A 52 -0.99 -1.56 -10.86
C GLY A 52 0.28 -2.35 -11.14
N SER A 53 1.24 -2.36 -10.22
CA SER A 53 2.52 -3.04 -10.40
C SER A 53 2.41 -4.54 -10.63
N LEU A 54 1.42 -5.21 -10.05
CA LEU A 54 1.18 -6.64 -10.24
C LEU A 54 0.79 -7.00 -11.68
N GLN A 55 0.21 -6.06 -12.42
CA GLN A 55 -0.23 -6.26 -13.79
C GLN A 55 0.90 -6.12 -14.80
N PHE A 56 1.89 -5.28 -14.49
CA PHE A 56 2.94 -4.88 -15.43
C PHE A 56 4.32 -5.43 -15.10
N SER A 57 4.52 -5.96 -13.88
CA SER A 57 5.80 -6.46 -13.42
C SER A 57 5.71 -7.88 -12.87
N ASP A 58 6.23 -8.83 -13.62
CA ASP A 58 6.37 -10.21 -13.15
C ASP A 58 7.19 -10.32 -11.88
N ALA A 59 8.15 -9.42 -11.66
CA ALA A 59 8.94 -9.39 -10.45
C ALA A 59 8.09 -8.98 -9.24
N CYS A 60 7.26 -7.94 -9.38
CA CYS A 60 6.31 -7.53 -8.33
C CYS A 60 5.29 -8.64 -8.05
N LEU A 61 4.72 -9.23 -9.11
CA LEU A 61 3.77 -10.31 -8.98
C LEU A 61 4.38 -11.53 -8.23
N ARG A 62 5.60 -11.94 -8.59
CA ARG A 62 6.29 -13.03 -7.91
C ARG A 62 6.67 -12.70 -6.47
N THR A 63 7.01 -11.44 -6.18
CA THR A 63 7.29 -10.98 -4.81
C THR A 63 6.03 -11.03 -3.96
N TYR A 64 4.90 -10.61 -4.52
CA TYR A 64 3.58 -10.68 -3.87
C TYR A 64 3.21 -12.09 -3.40
N ALA A 65 3.64 -13.13 -4.12
CA ALA A 65 3.42 -14.54 -3.78
C ALA A 65 4.59 -15.21 -3.06
N HIS A 66 5.49 -14.44 -2.43
CA HIS A 66 6.55 -15.07 -1.64
C HIS A 66 5.96 -15.94 -0.53
N PRO A 67 6.30 -17.26 -0.45
CA PRO A 67 5.65 -18.18 0.47
C PRO A 67 5.71 -17.73 1.93
N ASP A 68 6.83 -17.15 2.36
CA ASP A 68 6.97 -16.67 3.74
C ASP A 68 6.10 -15.45 4.01
N LEU A 69 5.97 -14.52 3.04
CA LEU A 69 5.11 -13.36 3.18
C LEU A 69 3.63 -13.76 3.26
N LEU A 70 3.20 -14.73 2.44
CA LEU A 70 1.82 -15.24 2.49
C LEU A 70 1.55 -16.04 3.78
N ARG A 71 2.55 -16.78 4.31
CA ARG A 71 2.44 -17.42 5.64
C ARG A 71 2.31 -16.40 6.78
N VAL A 72 3.02 -15.28 6.69
CA VAL A 72 2.85 -14.17 7.65
C VAL A 72 1.46 -13.56 7.51
N ALA A 73 0.96 -13.36 6.28
CA ALA A 73 -0.41 -12.88 6.05
C ALA A 73 -1.46 -13.79 6.68
N GLU A 74 -1.34 -15.11 6.47
CA GLU A 74 -2.19 -16.12 7.10
C GLU A 74 -2.13 -16.08 8.63
N SER A 75 -0.92 -15.99 9.20
CA SER A 75 -0.74 -15.98 10.65
C SER A 75 -1.32 -14.74 11.34
N ILE A 76 -1.38 -13.60 10.63
CA ILE A 76 -1.93 -12.35 11.17
C ILE A 76 -3.43 -12.24 10.93
N ASN A 77 -3.90 -12.54 9.72
CA ASN A 77 -5.27 -12.23 9.29
C ASN A 77 -6.20 -13.46 9.20
N GLY A 78 -5.69 -14.67 9.39
CA GLY A 78 -6.42 -15.91 9.14
C GLY A 78 -6.18 -16.46 7.73
N ASP A 79 -6.59 -17.71 7.50
CA ASP A 79 -6.33 -18.44 6.25
C ASP A 79 -7.15 -17.94 5.05
N ASP A 80 -8.20 -17.16 5.32
CA ASP A 80 -9.08 -16.52 4.34
C ASP A 80 -8.75 -15.03 4.10
N PHE A 81 -7.56 -14.56 4.52
CA PHE A 81 -7.15 -13.17 4.33
C PHE A 81 -7.43 -12.67 2.92
N THR A 82 -7.68 -11.38 2.75
CA THR A 82 -8.02 -10.78 1.46
C THR A 82 -6.91 -9.86 0.96
N PRO A 83 -6.74 -9.75 -0.38
CA PRO A 83 -5.82 -8.76 -0.94
C PRO A 83 -6.23 -7.33 -0.60
N PHE A 84 -5.23 -6.55 -0.25
CA PHE A 84 -5.32 -5.10 -0.28
C PHE A 84 -4.75 -4.59 -1.61
N ASN A 85 -4.71 -3.31 -1.79
CA ASN A 85 -4.07 -2.66 -2.90
C ASN A 85 -2.55 -2.80 -2.85
N GLU A 86 -1.90 -2.66 -4.00
CA GLU A 86 -0.46 -2.57 -4.09
C GLU A 86 -0.03 -1.24 -4.73
N ALA A 87 1.11 -0.74 -4.30
CA ALA A 87 1.69 0.49 -4.80
C ALA A 87 3.22 0.46 -4.76
N LEU A 88 3.83 1.13 -5.72
CA LEU A 88 5.23 1.53 -5.61
C LEU A 88 5.27 2.98 -5.14
N PHE A 89 5.89 3.22 -3.98
CA PHE A 89 6.19 4.57 -3.52
C PHE A 89 7.59 4.95 -3.94
N ILE A 90 7.71 6.06 -4.65
CA ILE A 90 8.95 6.51 -5.27
C ILE A 90 9.35 7.85 -4.65
N LYS A 91 10.56 7.93 -4.16
CA LYS A 91 11.15 9.18 -3.65
C LYS A 91 12.52 9.39 -4.28
N GLU A 92 12.54 10.25 -5.27
CA GLU A 92 13.77 10.68 -5.96
C GLU A 92 14.69 11.43 -5.00
N PRO A 93 16.02 11.31 -5.16
CA PRO A 93 17.00 12.06 -4.38
C PRO A 93 16.80 13.57 -4.50
N GLY A 94 16.76 14.29 -3.38
CA GLY A 94 16.69 15.75 -3.32
C GLY A 94 15.38 16.39 -3.76
N ILE A 95 14.44 15.62 -4.31
CA ILE A 95 13.18 16.14 -4.90
C ILE A 95 11.94 15.29 -4.58
N GLY A 96 12.10 14.16 -3.90
CA GLY A 96 11.02 13.22 -3.63
C GLY A 96 9.92 13.80 -2.75
N ALA A 97 8.67 13.61 -3.15
CA ALA A 97 7.50 14.17 -2.48
C ALA A 97 7.22 13.55 -1.10
N ALA A 98 6.53 14.28 -0.25
CA ALA A 98 6.03 13.81 1.04
C ALA A 98 4.80 12.91 0.88
N VAL A 99 4.54 12.13 1.91
CA VAL A 99 3.22 11.54 2.18
C VAL A 99 2.86 11.95 3.61
N SER A 100 1.87 12.81 3.75
CA SER A 100 1.45 13.37 5.03
C SER A 100 1.03 12.30 6.03
N TRP A 101 1.05 12.66 7.31
CA TRP A 101 0.59 11.78 8.38
C TRP A 101 -0.83 11.27 8.13
N HIS A 102 -1.01 9.97 8.25
CA HIS A 102 -2.30 9.30 8.07
C HIS A 102 -2.33 7.95 8.79
N GLN A 103 -3.54 7.46 9.00
CA GLN A 103 -3.83 6.06 9.28
C GLN A 103 -4.50 5.50 8.04
N ASP A 104 -4.15 4.28 7.63
CA ASP A 104 -4.80 3.66 6.49
C ASP A 104 -6.24 3.29 6.79
N GLY A 105 -7.11 3.48 5.79
CA GLY A 105 -8.47 3.02 5.84
C GLY A 105 -9.45 3.91 6.61
N VAL A 106 -9.91 5.00 6.01
CA VAL A 106 -10.88 5.91 6.64
C VAL A 106 -12.28 5.29 6.74
N THR A 107 -12.68 4.51 5.73
CA THR A 107 -14.06 4.04 5.62
C THR A 107 -14.37 2.82 6.45
N HIS A 108 -13.39 1.96 6.72
CA HIS A 108 -13.63 0.73 7.48
C HIS A 108 -13.74 0.94 8.99
N TRP A 109 -13.28 2.06 9.53
CA TRP A 109 -13.49 2.40 10.94
C TRP A 109 -14.98 2.49 11.32
N GLU A 110 -15.84 2.67 10.33
CA GLU A 110 -17.30 2.73 10.50
C GLU A 110 -17.98 1.37 10.29
N SER A 111 -17.21 0.34 9.91
CA SER A 111 -17.73 -1.02 9.71
C SER A 111 -18.12 -1.65 11.04
N LYS A 112 -19.28 -2.31 11.08
CA LYS A 112 -19.73 -3.07 12.25
C LYS A 112 -18.85 -4.27 12.60
N ASN A 113 -18.05 -4.73 11.63
CA ASN A 113 -17.16 -5.88 11.75
C ASN A 113 -15.70 -5.46 11.83
N PHE A 114 -15.43 -4.16 12.01
CA PHE A 114 -14.07 -3.67 12.15
C PHE A 114 -13.38 -4.33 13.34
N ASP A 115 -12.22 -4.91 13.08
CA ASP A 115 -11.40 -5.56 14.09
C ASP A 115 -10.34 -4.54 14.57
N GLU A 116 -10.53 -4.03 15.79
CA GLU A 116 -9.64 -3.03 16.39
C GLU A 116 -8.23 -3.55 16.67
N GLU A 117 -8.06 -4.88 16.80
CA GLU A 117 -6.76 -5.48 17.04
C GLU A 117 -6.04 -5.83 15.74
N ILE A 118 -6.76 -6.50 14.81
CA ILE A 118 -6.19 -7.01 13.56
C ILE A 118 -7.13 -6.74 12.41
N HIS A 119 -7.07 -5.54 11.87
CA HIS A 119 -7.80 -5.22 10.63
C HIS A 119 -7.02 -5.66 9.39
N GLY A 120 -5.71 -5.40 9.38
CA GLY A 120 -4.81 -5.71 8.29
C GLY A 120 -3.43 -5.10 8.49
N PHE A 121 -2.55 -5.41 7.58
CA PHE A 121 -1.18 -4.89 7.62
C PHE A 121 -0.65 -4.61 6.22
N ASN A 122 0.39 -3.79 6.15
CA ASN A 122 1.16 -3.52 4.95
C ASN A 122 2.51 -4.22 5.04
N PHE A 123 2.91 -4.85 3.94
CA PHE A 123 4.30 -5.15 3.64
C PHE A 123 4.91 -3.96 2.89
N MET A 124 6.05 -3.49 3.36
CA MET A 124 6.81 -2.41 2.73
C MET A 124 8.19 -2.96 2.38
N ALA A 125 8.33 -3.57 1.20
CA ALA A 125 9.59 -4.12 0.73
C ALA A 125 10.47 -3.00 0.16
N GLN A 126 11.70 -2.86 0.68
CA GLN A 126 12.61 -1.78 0.31
C GLN A 126 13.54 -2.22 -0.82
N VAL A 127 13.46 -1.56 -1.97
CA VAL A 127 14.33 -1.87 -3.12
C VAL A 127 15.73 -1.31 -2.88
N TYR A 128 15.84 -0.08 -2.37
CA TYR A 128 17.11 0.61 -2.12
C TYR A 128 17.43 0.79 -0.63
N GLY A 129 16.55 0.32 0.24
CA GLY A 129 16.60 0.65 1.65
C GLY A 129 15.92 1.98 1.99
N SER A 130 15.99 2.37 3.26
CA SER A 130 15.44 3.64 3.74
C SER A 130 16.22 4.17 4.93
N THR A 131 16.22 5.48 5.09
CA THR A 131 16.89 6.23 6.15
C THR A 131 15.90 7.14 6.88
N ALA A 132 16.34 7.81 7.92
CA ALA A 132 15.53 8.84 8.58
C ALA A 132 15.14 10.01 7.65
N VAL A 133 15.90 10.25 6.58
CA VAL A 133 15.66 11.36 5.66
C VAL A 133 14.58 11.03 4.63
N ASN A 134 14.57 9.80 4.09
CA ASN A 134 13.69 9.42 2.99
C ASN A 134 12.67 8.34 3.37
N GLY A 135 12.79 7.75 4.55
CA GLY A 135 11.99 6.63 5.02
C GLY A 135 10.59 7.00 5.49
N VAL A 136 9.85 5.96 5.84
CA VAL A 136 8.58 6.10 6.56
C VAL A 136 8.88 6.38 8.03
N TRP A 137 8.11 7.27 8.62
CA TRP A 137 8.06 7.52 10.05
C TRP A 137 6.75 6.96 10.61
N VAL A 138 6.81 6.40 11.79
CA VAL A 138 5.65 5.86 12.49
C VAL A 138 5.60 6.41 13.92
N VAL A 139 4.40 6.52 14.48
CA VAL A 139 4.22 6.80 15.91
C VAL A 139 3.84 5.49 16.58
N PRO A 140 4.79 4.82 17.29
CA PRO A 140 4.56 3.51 17.88
C PRO A 140 3.40 3.50 18.88
N GLY A 141 2.60 2.42 18.86
CA GLY A 141 1.46 2.27 19.77
C GLY A 141 0.14 2.82 19.25
N THR A 142 0.16 3.80 18.37
CA THR A 142 -1.04 4.52 17.88
C THR A 142 -2.06 3.67 17.14
N HIS A 143 -1.72 2.46 16.74
CA HIS A 143 -2.68 1.51 16.18
C HIS A 143 -3.75 1.05 17.21
N LYS A 144 -3.53 1.32 18.51
CA LYS A 144 -4.45 1.01 19.61
C LYS A 144 -5.31 2.20 20.03
N ASP A 145 -5.04 3.39 19.48
CA ASP A 145 -5.68 4.63 19.91
C ASP A 145 -6.96 4.94 19.11
N GLY A 146 -7.40 4.01 18.25
CA GLY A 146 -8.52 4.25 17.37
C GLY A 146 -8.21 5.28 16.29
N LYS A 147 -9.23 5.96 15.79
CA LYS A 147 -9.08 6.99 14.76
C LYS A 147 -8.57 8.29 15.38
N ILE A 148 -7.41 8.74 14.94
CA ILE A 148 -6.70 9.91 15.47
C ILE A 148 -7.12 11.18 14.74
N ASP A 149 -7.40 12.24 15.49
CA ASP A 149 -7.50 13.60 14.96
C ASP A 149 -6.09 14.18 14.77
N ILE A 150 -5.55 13.98 13.58
CA ILE A 150 -4.17 14.37 13.23
C ILE A 150 -4.03 15.90 13.20
N LYS A 151 -5.08 16.64 12.81
CA LYS A 151 -5.07 18.11 12.82
C LYS A 151 -4.86 18.62 14.23
N LYS A 152 -5.61 18.07 15.17
CA LYS A 152 -5.50 18.44 16.59
C LYS A 152 -4.11 18.09 17.12
N LEU A 153 -3.63 16.85 16.88
CA LEU A 153 -2.33 16.38 17.33
C LEU A 153 -1.19 17.30 16.86
N VAL A 154 -1.14 17.64 15.57
CA VAL A 154 -0.11 18.53 15.02
C VAL A 154 -0.26 19.97 15.55
N SER A 155 -1.49 20.44 15.75
CA SER A 155 -1.73 21.77 16.33
C SER A 155 -1.25 21.86 17.79
N GLU A 156 -1.43 20.82 18.58
CA GLU A 156 -1.00 20.77 19.98
C GLU A 156 0.53 20.67 20.10
N THR A 157 1.19 19.94 19.22
CA THR A 157 2.64 19.85 19.18
C THR A 157 3.33 21.08 18.56
N GLY A 158 2.58 21.87 17.80
CA GLY A 158 3.10 23.02 17.06
C GLY A 158 4.07 22.66 15.92
N SER A 159 4.15 21.38 15.57
CA SER A 159 5.05 20.86 14.53
C SER A 159 4.46 19.60 13.91
N GLU A 160 4.69 19.42 12.62
CA GLU A 160 4.42 18.15 11.93
C GLU A 160 5.49 17.07 12.22
N ARG A 161 6.58 17.44 12.90
CA ARG A 161 7.55 16.49 13.47
C ARG A 161 7.09 16.07 14.84
N LEU A 162 6.27 15.02 14.88
CA LEU A 162 5.73 14.48 16.12
C LEU A 162 6.85 13.94 17.00
N GLU A 163 6.83 14.26 18.29
CA GLU A 163 7.91 13.96 19.25
C GLU A 163 8.17 12.45 19.38
N ASP A 164 7.10 11.65 19.42
CA ASP A 164 7.17 10.19 19.55
C ASP A 164 7.40 9.44 18.24
N ALA A 165 7.52 10.16 17.12
CA ALA A 165 7.70 9.54 15.84
C ALA A 165 9.11 8.99 15.67
N VAL A 166 9.22 7.78 15.14
CA VAL A 166 10.50 7.11 14.85
C VAL A 166 10.61 6.76 13.37
N PRO A 167 11.80 6.93 12.77
CA PRO A 167 12.02 6.53 11.39
C PRO A 167 12.18 5.02 11.27
N ILE A 168 11.64 4.45 10.20
CA ILE A 168 11.89 3.06 9.83
C ILE A 168 13.12 3.03 8.93
N VAL A 169 14.25 2.60 9.50
CA VAL A 169 15.53 2.46 8.78
C VAL A 169 15.68 1.01 8.30
N CYS A 170 15.93 0.82 7.02
CA CYS A 170 16.02 -0.49 6.38
C CYS A 170 17.19 -0.58 5.43
N ASN A 171 17.74 -1.78 5.29
CA ASN A 171 18.65 -2.13 4.19
C ASN A 171 17.86 -2.48 2.91
N PRO A 172 18.52 -2.44 1.73
CA PRO A 172 17.94 -3.01 0.53
C PRO A 172 17.54 -4.47 0.74
N GLY A 173 16.31 -4.82 0.37
CA GLY A 173 15.74 -6.16 0.52
C GLY A 173 15.02 -6.42 1.86
N ASP A 174 15.12 -5.53 2.83
CA ASP A 174 14.33 -5.63 4.05
C ASP A 174 12.84 -5.43 3.76
N VAL A 175 12.01 -6.10 4.54
CA VAL A 175 10.55 -5.95 4.50
C VAL A 175 10.04 -5.51 5.86
N VAL A 176 9.37 -4.38 5.90
CA VAL A 176 8.70 -3.88 7.10
C VAL A 176 7.25 -4.34 7.09
N ILE A 177 6.78 -4.83 8.22
CA ILE A 177 5.38 -5.19 8.41
C ILE A 177 4.77 -4.18 9.37
N CYS A 178 3.82 -3.39 8.87
CA CYS A 178 3.14 -2.36 9.65
C CYS A 178 1.66 -2.67 9.78
N ASN A 179 1.13 -2.55 11.02
CA ASN A 179 -0.31 -2.50 11.22
C ASN A 179 -0.88 -1.29 10.45
N ARG A 180 -1.97 -1.48 9.72
CA ARG A 180 -2.57 -0.43 8.89
C ARG A 180 -3.13 0.76 9.68
N GLN A 181 -3.46 0.53 10.95
CA GLN A 181 -4.01 1.55 11.84
C GLN A 181 -2.94 2.43 12.49
N ILE A 182 -1.64 2.11 12.33
CA ILE A 182 -0.57 2.94 12.90
C ILE A 182 -0.51 4.30 12.21
N LEU A 183 -0.35 5.35 13.01
CA LEU A 183 -0.11 6.69 12.48
C LEU A 183 1.26 6.72 11.81
N HIS A 184 1.29 7.00 10.51
CA HIS A 184 2.53 7.02 9.74
C HIS A 184 2.52 8.08 8.65
N GLY A 185 3.71 8.38 8.14
CA GLY A 185 3.92 9.36 7.10
C GLY A 185 5.36 9.35 6.60
N SER A 186 5.69 10.21 5.67
CA SER A 186 7.08 10.39 5.23
C SER A 186 7.32 11.82 4.76
N PHE A 187 8.39 12.42 5.27
CA PHE A 187 8.81 13.78 4.89
C PHE A 187 9.30 13.83 3.44
N PRO A 188 9.40 15.03 2.83
CA PRO A 188 10.06 15.18 1.53
C PRO A 188 11.47 14.62 1.56
N ASN A 189 11.91 13.97 0.50
CA ASN A 189 13.27 13.45 0.40
C ASN A 189 14.24 14.54 -0.03
N CYS A 190 14.83 15.24 0.92
CA CYS A 190 15.89 16.21 0.71
C CYS A 190 17.30 15.59 0.68
N GLY A 191 17.42 14.27 0.82
CA GLY A 191 18.68 13.55 0.84
C GLY A 191 19.15 13.10 -0.52
N PHE A 192 20.29 12.43 -0.55
CA PHE A 192 20.97 12.01 -1.78
C PHE A 192 20.61 10.58 -2.22
N GLU A 193 19.93 9.82 -1.36
CA GLU A 193 19.60 8.42 -1.63
C GLU A 193 18.15 8.28 -2.13
N PRO A 194 17.91 7.49 -3.17
CA PRO A 194 16.55 7.18 -3.59
C PRO A 194 15.87 6.27 -2.59
N ARG A 195 14.55 6.33 -2.53
CA ARG A 195 13.74 5.29 -1.89
C ARG A 195 12.69 4.80 -2.87
N VAL A 196 12.62 3.48 -3.06
CA VAL A 196 11.51 2.82 -3.74
C VAL A 196 11.01 1.71 -2.82
N THR A 197 9.75 1.83 -2.43
CA THR A 197 9.08 0.84 -1.58
C THR A 197 8.00 0.16 -2.39
N VAL A 198 8.08 -1.15 -2.51
CA VAL A 198 6.96 -1.97 -3.00
C VAL A 198 6.06 -2.22 -1.81
N ASN A 199 4.90 -1.53 -1.81
CA ASN A 199 3.92 -1.66 -0.75
C ASN A 199 2.77 -2.54 -1.22
N PHE A 200 2.48 -3.58 -0.47
CA PHE A 200 1.29 -4.40 -0.61
C PHE A 200 0.89 -4.96 0.75
N GLY A 201 -0.36 -5.38 0.87
CA GLY A 201 -0.84 -5.84 2.16
C GLY A 201 -2.09 -6.69 2.04
N PHE A 202 -2.55 -7.09 3.19
CA PHE A 202 -3.68 -7.99 3.30
C PHE A 202 -4.54 -7.59 4.50
N HIS A 203 -5.83 -7.90 4.39
CA HIS A 203 -6.80 -7.67 5.43
C HIS A 203 -7.34 -8.98 6.00
N LYS A 204 -7.79 -8.93 7.22
CA LYS A 204 -8.71 -9.92 7.78
C LYS A 204 -10.05 -9.81 7.03
N ARG A 205 -10.45 -10.88 6.35
CA ARG A 205 -11.67 -10.89 5.51
C ARG A 205 -12.89 -10.40 6.27
N SER A 206 -13.12 -10.89 7.47
CA SER A 206 -14.29 -10.52 8.29
C SER A 206 -14.33 -9.03 8.64
N SER A 207 -13.18 -8.38 8.72
CA SER A 207 -13.08 -6.95 9.05
C SER A 207 -13.37 -6.01 7.87
N VAL A 208 -13.32 -6.49 6.64
CA VAL A 208 -13.52 -5.66 5.45
C VAL A 208 -14.79 -5.99 4.67
N ILE A 209 -15.34 -7.19 4.81
CA ILE A 209 -16.56 -7.56 4.09
C ILE A 209 -17.74 -6.66 4.47
N GLY A 210 -18.42 -6.12 3.46
CA GLY A 210 -19.55 -5.19 3.64
C GLY A 210 -19.15 -3.74 3.86
N THR A 211 -17.83 -3.42 3.95
CA THR A 211 -17.38 -2.02 4.03
C THR A 211 -17.52 -1.32 2.68
N LYS A 212 -17.70 -0.02 2.72
CA LYS A 212 -17.67 0.84 1.53
C LYS A 212 -16.29 1.49 1.42
N GLY A 213 -15.64 1.31 0.30
CA GLY A 213 -14.34 1.92 0.03
C GLY A 213 -14.16 2.25 -1.43
N GLY A 214 -13.14 3.01 -1.74
CA GLY A 214 -12.74 3.35 -3.10
C GLY A 214 -11.33 3.92 -3.11
N GLY A 215 -10.58 3.66 -4.17
CA GLY A 215 -9.22 4.13 -4.35
C GLY A 215 -9.13 5.54 -4.96
N ILE A 216 -7.90 6.00 -5.17
CA ILE A 216 -7.62 7.28 -5.83
C ILE A 216 -8.18 7.30 -7.27
N HIS A 217 -8.33 6.15 -7.89
CA HIS A 217 -8.69 5.97 -9.30
C HIS A 217 -9.94 5.12 -9.51
N SER A 218 -10.61 4.71 -8.43
CA SER A 218 -11.82 3.90 -8.47
C SER A 218 -12.96 4.55 -7.68
N GLU A 219 -14.19 4.36 -8.16
CA GLU A 219 -15.38 4.80 -7.45
C GLU A 219 -15.58 3.99 -6.18
N ALA A 220 -16.17 4.63 -5.16
CA ALA A 220 -16.48 3.95 -3.92
C ALA A 220 -17.58 2.88 -4.14
N GLN A 221 -17.29 1.65 -3.71
CA GLN A 221 -18.19 0.52 -3.81
C GLN A 221 -18.20 -0.30 -2.52
N VAL A 222 -19.21 -1.14 -2.33
CA VAL A 222 -19.28 -2.05 -1.19
C VAL A 222 -18.43 -3.28 -1.46
N PHE A 223 -17.57 -3.62 -0.51
CA PHE A 223 -16.67 -4.77 -0.57
C PHE A 223 -17.41 -6.07 -0.25
N ASP A 224 -18.10 -6.61 -1.24
CA ASP A 224 -18.85 -7.85 -1.11
C ASP A 224 -17.99 -9.09 -1.41
N SER A 225 -18.58 -10.28 -1.21
CA SER A 225 -17.88 -11.55 -1.47
C SER A 225 -17.40 -11.68 -2.93
N LYS A 226 -18.13 -11.12 -3.90
CA LYS A 226 -17.77 -11.22 -5.31
C LYS A 226 -16.53 -10.39 -5.63
N ILE A 227 -16.43 -9.18 -5.06
CA ILE A 227 -15.24 -8.33 -5.19
C ILE A 227 -14.04 -9.00 -4.54
N ILE A 228 -14.22 -9.55 -3.34
CA ILE A 228 -13.15 -10.28 -2.63
C ILE A 228 -12.64 -11.47 -3.44
N GLU A 229 -13.52 -12.31 -3.98
CA GLU A 229 -13.16 -13.45 -4.83
C GLU A 229 -12.42 -13.01 -6.09
N ARG A 230 -12.94 -11.96 -6.74
CA ARG A 230 -12.34 -11.42 -7.95
C ARG A 230 -10.94 -10.86 -7.70
N ARG A 231 -10.74 -10.17 -6.58
CA ARG A 231 -9.42 -9.67 -6.19
C ARG A 231 -8.49 -10.80 -5.73
N ALA A 232 -9.01 -11.83 -5.08
CA ALA A 232 -8.21 -12.98 -4.63
C ALA A 232 -7.53 -13.75 -5.79
N ARG A 233 -8.04 -13.62 -7.03
CA ARG A 233 -7.40 -14.20 -8.22
C ARG A 233 -5.95 -13.75 -8.38
N ALA A 234 -5.61 -12.53 -7.98
CA ALA A 234 -4.25 -12.02 -8.04
C ALA A 234 -3.27 -12.90 -7.25
N ILE A 235 -3.69 -13.42 -6.09
CA ILE A 235 -2.87 -14.35 -5.28
C ILE A 235 -2.66 -15.66 -6.05
N GLY A 236 -3.70 -16.19 -6.70
CA GLY A 236 -3.61 -17.40 -7.52
C GLY A 236 -2.62 -17.26 -8.66
N TYR A 237 -2.76 -16.22 -9.47
CA TYR A 237 -1.83 -15.93 -10.57
C TYR A 237 -0.39 -15.67 -10.09
N ALA A 238 -0.25 -14.97 -8.98
CA ALA A 238 1.05 -14.68 -8.41
C ALA A 238 1.78 -15.96 -7.93
N ILE A 239 1.06 -16.89 -7.30
CA ILE A 239 1.58 -18.20 -6.87
C ILE A 239 2.07 -18.99 -8.09
N GLU A 240 1.27 -19.07 -9.16
CA GLU A 240 1.65 -19.80 -10.37
C GLU A 240 2.81 -19.11 -11.13
N ALA A 241 2.81 -17.78 -11.25
CA ALA A 241 3.92 -17.03 -11.83
C ALA A 241 5.24 -17.25 -11.06
N ARG A 242 5.15 -17.38 -9.73
CA ARG A 242 6.32 -17.69 -8.90
C ARG A 242 6.78 -19.13 -9.07
N LYS A 243 5.86 -20.08 -9.06
CA LYS A 243 6.14 -21.52 -9.30
C LYS A 243 6.79 -21.78 -10.65
N GLN A 244 6.33 -21.12 -11.70
CA GLN A 244 6.98 -21.21 -13.03
C GLN A 244 8.44 -20.74 -13.00
N LYS A 245 8.74 -19.70 -12.22
CA LYS A 245 10.11 -19.15 -12.12
C LYS A 245 10.98 -19.94 -11.15
N TYR A 246 10.40 -20.47 -10.07
CA TYR A 246 11.10 -21.17 -8.99
C TYR A 246 10.47 -22.55 -8.74
N PRO A 247 10.60 -23.51 -9.67
CA PRO A 247 9.85 -24.77 -9.62
C PRO A 247 10.25 -25.70 -8.46
N SER A 248 11.41 -25.49 -7.85
CA SER A 248 11.88 -26.23 -6.67
C SER A 248 11.42 -25.62 -5.34
N GLU A 249 10.83 -24.41 -5.36
CA GLU A 249 10.33 -23.76 -4.16
C GLU A 249 9.00 -24.38 -3.74
N LYS A 250 8.82 -24.62 -2.43
CA LYS A 250 7.53 -25.04 -1.91
C LYS A 250 6.54 -23.88 -1.96
N SER A 251 5.63 -23.92 -2.91
CA SER A 251 4.61 -22.89 -3.09
C SER A 251 3.67 -22.80 -1.89
N TYR A 252 3.16 -21.61 -1.63
CA TYR A 252 2.07 -21.39 -0.68
C TYR A 252 0.75 -21.91 -1.27
N SER A 253 -0.16 -22.40 -0.42
CA SER A 253 -1.49 -22.85 -0.82
C SER A 253 -2.54 -21.95 -0.18
N TYR A 254 -3.13 -21.05 -0.95
CA TYR A 254 -4.12 -20.10 -0.48
C TYR A 254 -5.49 -20.75 -0.33
N ALA A 255 -6.01 -20.80 0.91
CA ALA A 255 -7.21 -21.54 1.27
C ALA A 255 -8.45 -21.16 0.43
N PRO A 256 -8.77 -19.87 0.18
CA PRO A 256 -9.96 -19.50 -0.59
C PRO A 256 -10.00 -20.00 -2.03
N LEU A 257 -8.86 -20.39 -2.60
CA LEU A 257 -8.78 -20.85 -3.98
C LEU A 257 -8.60 -22.38 -4.11
N LYS A 258 -8.54 -23.13 -3.00
CA LYS A 258 -8.34 -24.59 -3.03
C LYS A 258 -9.45 -25.36 -3.75
N GLU A 259 -10.67 -24.87 -3.62
CA GLU A 259 -11.85 -25.49 -4.23
C GLU A 259 -12.26 -24.81 -5.55
N SER A 260 -11.44 -23.88 -6.03
CA SER A 260 -11.71 -23.19 -7.29
C SER A 260 -11.47 -24.12 -8.48
N GLU A 261 -12.46 -24.26 -9.35
CA GLU A 261 -12.30 -24.96 -10.62
C GLU A 261 -11.48 -24.15 -11.65
N LYS A 262 -11.15 -22.89 -11.34
CA LYS A 262 -10.37 -22.00 -12.21
C LYS A 262 -8.91 -22.40 -12.22
N SER A 263 -8.30 -22.46 -13.40
CA SER A 263 -6.87 -22.50 -13.56
C SER A 263 -6.30 -21.09 -13.36
N PHE A 264 -5.21 -21.02 -12.59
CA PHE A 264 -4.45 -19.78 -12.37
C PHE A 264 -3.10 -19.82 -13.10
N GLU A 265 -2.97 -20.60 -14.16
CA GLU A 265 -1.77 -20.62 -14.97
C GLU A 265 -1.38 -19.21 -15.41
N TRP A 266 -0.13 -18.80 -15.15
CA TRP A 266 0.35 -17.48 -15.53
C TRP A 266 0.78 -17.48 -17.00
N ASN A 267 0.02 -16.81 -17.83
CA ASN A 267 0.21 -16.67 -19.27
C ASN A 267 -0.39 -15.35 -19.77
N GLU A 268 -0.40 -15.10 -21.08
CA GLU A 268 -0.93 -13.85 -21.65
C GLU A 268 -2.42 -13.65 -21.37
N ALA A 269 -3.22 -14.72 -21.32
CA ALA A 269 -4.64 -14.60 -20.97
C ALA A 269 -4.82 -14.18 -19.49
N ALA A 270 -3.98 -14.68 -18.59
CA ALA A 270 -3.95 -14.27 -17.19
C ALA A 270 -3.52 -12.81 -17.02
N ARG A 271 -2.55 -12.33 -17.82
CA ARG A 271 -2.17 -10.91 -17.84
C ARG A 271 -3.34 -10.03 -18.26
N GLU A 272 -4.08 -10.44 -19.26
CA GLU A 272 -5.26 -9.70 -19.73
C GLU A 272 -6.37 -9.70 -18.67
N ASP A 273 -6.61 -10.85 -18.00
CA ASP A 273 -7.58 -10.95 -16.88
C ASP A 273 -7.18 -10.07 -15.69
N MET A 274 -5.89 -9.80 -15.50
CA MET A 274 -5.38 -8.94 -14.44
C MET A 274 -5.37 -7.45 -14.81
N ARG A 275 -5.65 -7.08 -16.05
CA ARG A 275 -5.48 -5.71 -16.57
C ARG A 275 -6.26 -4.66 -15.78
N ASP A 276 -7.43 -5.04 -15.30
CA ASP A 276 -8.33 -4.14 -14.56
C ASP A 276 -8.26 -4.33 -13.04
N TYR A 277 -7.27 -5.07 -12.56
CA TYR A 277 -7.15 -5.44 -11.14
C TYR A 277 -7.20 -4.24 -10.21
N ASN A 278 -6.45 -3.17 -10.48
CA ASN A 278 -6.39 -2.00 -9.62
C ASN A 278 -7.58 -1.04 -9.79
N LEU A 279 -8.42 -1.21 -10.81
CA LEU A 279 -9.68 -0.46 -10.91
C LEU A 279 -10.71 -0.92 -9.87
N GLU A 280 -10.51 -2.08 -9.30
CA GLU A 280 -11.26 -2.61 -8.16
C GLU A 280 -10.54 -2.35 -6.84
N ASP A 281 -9.65 -1.39 -6.83
CA ASP A 281 -8.93 -0.97 -5.63
C ASP A 281 -9.90 -0.48 -4.58
N ILE A 282 -9.70 -1.02 -3.40
CA ILE A 282 -10.45 -0.65 -2.23
C ILE A 282 -9.47 -0.02 -1.27
N SER A 283 -9.20 1.20 -1.49
CA SER A 283 -8.46 2.00 -0.52
C SER A 283 -9.29 2.14 0.75
N ILE A 284 -9.37 1.05 1.47
CA ILE A 284 -10.04 1.03 2.76
C ILE A 284 -9.09 1.53 3.83
#